data_646663a045dc5bb14272d1da27ea00f5
#
_entry.id   646663a045dc5bb14272d1da27ea00f5
#
_cell.length_a   1.000
_cell.length_b   1.000
_cell.length_c   1.000
_cell.angle_alpha   90.00
_cell.angle_beta   90.00
_cell.angle_gamma   90.00
#
_symmetry.space_group_name_H-M   'P 1'
#
loop_
_entity.id
_entity.type
_entity.pdbx_description
1 polymer ?
#
loop_
_entity_poly.entity_id
_entity_poly.type
_entity_poly.pdbx_seq_one_letter_code
_entity_poly.pdbx_strand_id
1 'polypeptide(L)'
;MIIAIETSTSDLSLTLLNKNSILSHISIPIKNELSEIIVPTIKMFLKDNLISFDDISFLAVGCGPGSYTGIRAVISTALGITVSKSHIKSIGINSLAGLAMSAIQEAKIMKLKYIISSIDSKKDDLFVQLFKINYTKNKLSPIVAISNIDTIKIEKLNNYFAIHNLILTEVLFVGHKSNMAKNIIENLNVSNNSTQHPDSLGVGKLASCIISNKISINKTNYAFEKFKPIYARAAQINLK
;
A
#
# COMPACT_ATOMS: atom_id res chain seq x y z
N MET A 1 -14.59 -14.02 -0.42
CA MET A 1 -14.08 -12.84 0.35
C MET A 1 -12.66 -12.49 -0.06
N ILE A 2 -12.12 -11.36 0.38
CA ILE A 2 -10.73 -10.92 0.18
C ILE A 2 -10.07 -10.81 1.54
N ILE A 3 -8.89 -11.40 1.71
CA ILE A 3 -7.99 -11.09 2.82
C ILE A 3 -6.83 -10.27 2.28
N ALA A 4 -6.54 -9.13 2.90
CA ALA A 4 -5.42 -8.27 2.55
C ALA A 4 -4.36 -8.28 3.67
N ILE A 5 -3.08 -8.26 3.28
CA ILE A 5 -1.94 -8.31 4.19
C ILE A 5 -0.93 -7.24 3.79
N GLU A 6 -0.41 -6.49 4.78
CA GLU A 6 0.64 -5.51 4.58
C GLU A 6 1.69 -5.60 5.69
N THR A 7 2.97 -5.57 5.31
CA THR A 7 4.13 -5.71 6.22
C THR A 7 5.34 -4.88 5.77
N SER A 8 5.13 -3.92 4.86
CA SER A 8 6.24 -3.12 4.31
C SER A 8 6.86 -2.14 5.30
N THR A 9 6.27 -1.99 6.48
CA THR A 9 6.74 -1.10 7.55
C THR A 9 6.97 -1.86 8.86
N SER A 10 6.67 -1.23 10.00
CA SER A 10 6.88 -1.80 11.33
C SER A 10 5.75 -2.70 11.82
N ASP A 11 4.66 -2.78 11.06
CA ASP A 11 3.46 -3.46 11.49
C ASP A 11 3.09 -4.60 10.55
N LEU A 12 2.50 -5.66 11.10
CA LEU A 12 1.73 -6.64 10.37
C LEU A 12 0.27 -6.22 10.44
N SER A 13 -0.33 -5.89 9.33
CA SER A 13 -1.75 -5.58 9.26
C SER A 13 -2.52 -6.56 8.38
N LEU A 14 -3.73 -6.90 8.81
CA LEU A 14 -4.66 -7.79 8.15
C LEU A 14 -6.02 -7.11 8.01
N THR A 15 -6.63 -7.23 6.84
CA THR A 15 -7.99 -6.76 6.58
C THR A 15 -8.80 -7.83 5.88
N LEU A 16 -10.01 -8.09 6.37
CA LEU A 16 -10.99 -8.95 5.74
C LEU A 16 -12.06 -8.10 5.08
N LEU A 17 -12.35 -8.36 3.80
CA LEU A 17 -13.37 -7.64 3.05
C LEU A 17 -14.33 -8.62 2.38
N ASN A 18 -15.60 -8.23 2.38
CA ASN A 18 -16.60 -8.82 1.50
C ASN A 18 -17.04 -7.76 0.47
N LYS A 19 -16.70 -7.97 -0.79
CA LYS A 19 -16.80 -6.95 -1.83
C LYS A 19 -16.09 -5.67 -1.36
N ASN A 20 -16.79 -4.54 -1.26
CA ASN A 20 -16.24 -3.25 -0.84
C ASN A 20 -16.41 -2.97 0.67
N SER A 21 -17.04 -3.89 1.42
CA SER A 21 -17.28 -3.71 2.86
C SER A 21 -16.14 -4.34 3.66
N ILE A 22 -15.53 -3.56 4.55
CA ILE A 22 -14.56 -4.05 5.54
C ILE A 22 -15.34 -4.78 6.62
N LEU A 23 -15.01 -6.05 6.83
CA LEU A 23 -15.58 -6.88 7.89
C LEU A 23 -14.75 -6.79 9.17
N SER A 24 -13.44 -6.83 9.04
CA SER A 24 -12.52 -6.77 10.17
C SER A 24 -11.16 -6.23 9.73
N HIS A 25 -10.44 -5.62 10.67
CA HIS A 25 -9.09 -5.10 10.49
C HIS A 25 -8.30 -5.19 11.78
N ILE A 26 -7.04 -5.61 11.69
CA ILE A 26 -6.07 -5.54 12.77
C ILE A 26 -4.75 -4.99 12.26
N SER A 27 -4.03 -4.28 13.12
CA SER A 27 -2.63 -3.89 12.91
C SER A 27 -1.87 -4.13 14.21
N ILE A 28 -0.79 -4.88 14.13
CA ILE A 28 0.05 -5.25 15.27
C ILE A 28 1.52 -4.91 15.00
N PRO A 29 2.21 -4.26 15.94
CA PRO A 29 3.63 -3.96 15.79
C PRO A 29 4.45 -5.25 15.72
N ILE A 30 5.39 -5.29 14.78
CA ILE A 30 6.33 -6.41 14.63
C ILE A 30 7.45 -6.24 15.68
N LYS A 31 7.33 -6.96 16.78
CA LYS A 31 8.35 -6.99 17.86
C LYS A 31 9.31 -8.18 17.76
N ASN A 32 8.85 -9.27 17.13
CA ASN A 32 9.56 -10.53 16.94
C ASN A 32 9.84 -10.77 15.46
N GLU A 33 10.45 -11.91 15.13
CA GLU A 33 10.60 -12.31 13.74
C GLU A 33 9.24 -12.50 13.08
N LEU A 34 8.98 -11.71 12.04
CA LEU A 34 7.70 -11.74 11.31
C LEU A 34 7.38 -13.13 10.76
N SER A 35 8.40 -13.89 10.35
CA SER A 35 8.26 -15.26 9.85
C SER A 35 7.58 -16.20 10.85
N GLU A 36 7.76 -15.97 12.13
CA GLU A 36 7.19 -16.80 13.19
C GLU A 36 5.74 -16.44 13.49
N ILE A 37 5.39 -15.15 13.41
CA ILE A 37 4.08 -14.66 13.83
C ILE A 37 3.05 -14.56 12.70
N ILE A 38 3.47 -14.42 11.43
CA ILE A 38 2.55 -14.11 10.33
C ILE A 38 1.48 -15.19 10.11
N VAL A 39 1.85 -16.46 10.04
CA VAL A 39 0.90 -17.55 9.81
C VAL A 39 -0.02 -17.78 11.01
N PRO A 40 0.49 -17.85 12.27
CA PRO A 40 -0.38 -17.89 13.45
C PRO A 40 -1.36 -16.72 13.51
N THR A 41 -0.92 -15.50 13.23
CA THR A 41 -1.78 -14.31 13.24
C THR A 41 -2.89 -14.40 12.19
N ILE A 42 -2.58 -14.81 10.96
CA ILE A 42 -3.60 -15.00 9.91
C ILE A 42 -4.63 -16.04 10.35
N LYS A 43 -4.19 -17.19 10.88
CA LYS A 43 -5.10 -18.24 11.35
C LYS A 43 -6.01 -17.75 12.48
N MET A 44 -5.45 -17.05 13.47
CA MET A 44 -6.20 -16.48 14.58
C MET A 44 -7.21 -15.43 14.07
N PHE A 45 -6.77 -14.51 13.22
CA PHE A 45 -7.64 -13.48 12.64
C PHE A 45 -8.84 -14.07 11.89
N LEU A 46 -8.63 -15.11 11.07
CA LEU A 46 -9.72 -15.79 10.37
C LEU A 46 -10.68 -16.50 11.36
N LYS A 47 -10.11 -17.20 12.35
CA LYS A 47 -10.89 -17.88 13.39
C LYS A 47 -11.77 -16.93 14.19
N ASP A 48 -11.22 -15.79 14.62
CA ASP A 48 -11.94 -14.78 15.40
C ASP A 48 -13.10 -14.13 14.61
N ASN A 49 -13.00 -14.15 13.29
CA ASN A 49 -14.06 -13.70 12.39
C ASN A 49 -15.01 -14.83 11.93
N LEU A 50 -14.85 -16.04 12.45
CA LEU A 50 -15.63 -17.24 12.05
C LEU A 50 -15.49 -17.55 10.55
N ILE A 51 -14.33 -17.30 9.97
CA ILE A 51 -14.01 -17.48 8.56
C ILE A 51 -12.91 -18.55 8.41
N SER A 52 -13.00 -19.35 7.36
CA SER A 52 -11.97 -20.30 6.94
C SER A 52 -11.27 -19.84 5.66
N PHE A 53 -10.15 -20.47 5.31
CA PHE A 53 -9.51 -20.23 4.02
C PHE A 53 -10.41 -20.62 2.81
N ASP A 54 -11.37 -21.51 3.00
CA ASP A 54 -12.28 -21.93 1.93
C ASP A 54 -13.29 -20.83 1.56
N ASP A 55 -13.51 -19.85 2.46
CA ASP A 55 -14.34 -18.67 2.23
C ASP A 55 -13.60 -17.54 1.51
N ILE A 56 -12.26 -17.65 1.40
CA ILE A 56 -11.41 -16.63 0.78
C ILE A 56 -11.28 -16.91 -0.71
N SER A 57 -11.65 -15.95 -1.54
CA SER A 57 -11.51 -16.04 -3.00
C SER A 57 -10.26 -15.30 -3.51
N PHE A 58 -9.79 -14.30 -2.78
CA PHE A 58 -8.63 -13.49 -3.15
C PHE A 58 -7.73 -13.21 -1.94
N LEU A 59 -6.43 -13.30 -2.19
CA LEU A 59 -5.39 -12.87 -1.27
C LEU A 59 -4.68 -11.67 -1.86
N ALA A 60 -4.83 -10.51 -1.23
CA ALA A 60 -4.18 -9.26 -1.62
C ALA A 60 -2.97 -9.00 -0.72
N VAL A 61 -1.83 -8.63 -1.30
CA VAL A 61 -0.58 -8.44 -0.56
C VAL A 61 0.10 -7.14 -0.96
N GLY A 62 0.50 -6.36 0.03
CA GLY A 62 1.43 -5.24 -0.17
C GLY A 62 2.81 -5.76 -0.59
N CYS A 63 3.24 -5.40 -1.79
CA CYS A 63 4.49 -5.89 -2.38
C CYS A 63 5.67 -4.93 -2.19
N GLY A 64 5.51 -3.88 -1.36
CA GLY A 64 6.50 -2.83 -1.18
C GLY A 64 6.28 -1.62 -2.10
N PRO A 65 7.20 -0.67 -2.12
CA PRO A 65 8.51 -0.70 -1.45
C PRO A 65 8.42 -0.61 0.08
N GLY A 66 9.52 -0.96 0.77
CA GLY A 66 9.61 -0.89 2.22
C GLY A 66 10.56 -1.91 2.82
N SER A 67 10.22 -2.46 3.98
CA SER A 67 11.00 -3.46 4.69
C SER A 67 11.28 -4.69 3.83
N TYR A 68 12.56 -4.91 3.51
CA TYR A 68 12.99 -6.04 2.69
C TYR A 68 12.58 -7.40 3.25
N THR A 69 12.78 -7.59 4.56
CA THR A 69 12.42 -8.83 5.25
C THR A 69 10.90 -8.98 5.33
N GLY A 70 10.18 -7.90 5.66
CA GLY A 70 8.72 -7.89 5.75
C GLY A 70 8.06 -8.29 4.44
N ILE A 71 8.47 -7.64 3.33
CA ILE A 71 7.91 -7.90 2.00
C ILE A 71 8.15 -9.37 1.58
N ARG A 72 9.34 -9.92 1.83
CA ARG A 72 9.63 -11.31 1.49
C ARG A 72 8.85 -12.30 2.34
N ALA A 73 8.75 -12.06 3.63
CA ALA A 73 8.00 -12.92 4.54
C ALA A 73 6.52 -13.01 4.12
N VAL A 74 5.87 -11.86 3.86
CA VAL A 74 4.46 -11.87 3.44
C VAL A 74 4.26 -12.52 2.08
N ILE A 75 5.13 -12.26 1.10
CA ILE A 75 5.04 -12.85 -0.23
C ILE A 75 5.23 -14.38 -0.16
N SER A 76 6.24 -14.86 0.59
CA SER A 76 6.48 -16.30 0.75
C SER A 76 5.30 -16.98 1.44
N THR A 77 4.75 -16.39 2.49
CA THR A 77 3.53 -16.88 3.17
C THR A 77 2.34 -16.93 2.21
N ALA A 78 2.12 -15.86 1.46
CA ALA A 78 1.02 -15.77 0.52
C ALA A 78 1.13 -16.80 -0.62
N LEU A 79 2.34 -17.02 -1.14
CA LEU A 79 2.61 -18.08 -2.12
C LEU A 79 2.31 -19.46 -1.53
N GLY A 80 2.75 -19.75 -0.30
CA GLY A 80 2.43 -20.99 0.38
C GLY A 80 0.92 -21.23 0.54
N ILE A 81 0.18 -20.17 0.91
CA ILE A 81 -1.29 -20.24 1.01
C ILE A 81 -1.93 -20.53 -0.36
N THR A 82 -1.53 -19.81 -1.42
CA THR A 82 -2.14 -19.98 -2.76
C THR A 82 -1.77 -21.31 -3.42
N VAL A 83 -0.61 -21.87 -3.10
CA VAL A 83 -0.25 -23.24 -3.54
C VAL A 83 -1.08 -24.27 -2.79
N SER A 84 -1.27 -24.14 -1.49
CA SER A 84 -2.08 -25.04 -0.68
C SER A 84 -3.58 -24.95 -0.96
N LYS A 85 -4.06 -23.77 -1.34
CA LYS A 85 -5.47 -23.42 -1.59
C LYS A 85 -5.61 -22.84 -2.99
N SER A 86 -5.58 -23.71 -4.01
CA SER A 86 -5.52 -23.34 -5.44
C SER A 86 -6.73 -22.52 -5.94
N HIS A 87 -7.84 -22.49 -5.20
CA HIS A 87 -9.00 -21.65 -5.51
C HIS A 87 -8.78 -20.17 -5.15
N ILE A 88 -7.80 -19.86 -4.29
CA ILE A 88 -7.49 -18.49 -3.88
C ILE A 88 -6.63 -17.81 -4.95
N LYS A 89 -7.15 -16.74 -5.55
CA LYS A 89 -6.42 -15.93 -6.52
C LYS A 89 -5.56 -14.90 -5.82
N SER A 90 -4.35 -14.68 -6.34
CA SER A 90 -3.40 -13.69 -5.82
C SER A 90 -3.56 -12.33 -6.49
N ILE A 91 -3.36 -11.25 -5.74
CA ILE A 91 -3.21 -9.90 -6.25
C ILE A 91 -2.15 -9.16 -5.44
N GLY A 92 -1.05 -8.78 -6.09
CA GLY A 92 -0.01 -7.94 -5.50
C GLY A 92 -0.38 -6.47 -5.66
N ILE A 93 -0.20 -5.68 -4.63
CA ILE A 93 -0.45 -4.23 -4.63
C ILE A 93 0.83 -3.50 -4.22
N ASN A 94 1.17 -2.44 -4.93
CA ASN A 94 2.21 -1.51 -4.51
C ASN A 94 1.80 -0.83 -3.19
N SER A 95 2.65 -0.88 -2.17
CA SER A 95 2.35 -0.34 -0.84
C SER A 95 2.15 1.18 -0.84
N LEU A 96 2.83 1.93 -1.75
CA LEU A 96 2.57 3.36 -1.94
C LEU A 96 1.18 3.62 -2.53
N ALA A 97 0.71 2.76 -3.43
CA ALA A 97 -0.65 2.85 -3.95
C ALA A 97 -1.70 2.48 -2.89
N GLY A 98 -1.43 1.47 -2.06
CA GLY A 98 -2.25 1.15 -0.89
C GLY A 98 -2.38 2.36 0.03
N LEU A 99 -1.25 3.02 0.35
CA LEU A 99 -1.22 4.22 1.19
C LEU A 99 -2.01 5.39 0.57
N ALA A 100 -1.87 5.63 -0.75
CA ALA A 100 -2.68 6.62 -1.46
C ALA A 100 -4.18 6.31 -1.37
N MET A 101 -4.53 5.02 -1.49
CA MET A 101 -5.92 4.59 -1.37
C MET A 101 -6.51 4.79 0.03
N SER A 102 -5.70 4.67 1.07
CA SER A 102 -6.13 4.97 2.44
C SER A 102 -6.50 6.45 2.61
N ALA A 103 -5.80 7.35 1.95
CA ALA A 103 -6.03 8.80 2.01
C ALA A 103 -7.04 9.33 0.97
N ILE A 104 -7.59 8.48 0.10
CA ILE A 104 -8.41 8.93 -1.04
C ILE A 104 -9.66 9.72 -0.64
N GLN A 105 -10.30 9.34 0.46
CA GLN A 105 -11.53 10.03 0.91
C GLN A 105 -11.21 11.44 1.42
N GLU A 106 -10.13 11.60 2.18
CA GLU A 106 -9.65 12.90 2.65
C GLU A 106 -9.33 13.81 1.46
N ALA A 107 -8.54 13.30 0.50
CA ALA A 107 -8.21 14.05 -0.71
C ALA A 107 -9.45 14.45 -1.53
N LYS A 108 -10.47 13.59 -1.60
CA LYS A 108 -11.73 13.89 -2.30
C LYS A 108 -12.56 14.93 -1.58
N ILE A 109 -12.64 14.88 -0.24
CA ILE A 109 -13.33 15.91 0.56
C ILE A 109 -12.69 17.27 0.34
N MET A 110 -11.35 17.32 0.30
CA MET A 110 -10.57 18.53 0.03
C MET A 110 -10.56 18.93 -1.46
N LYS A 111 -11.18 18.15 -2.34
CA LYS A 111 -11.23 18.35 -3.81
C LYS A 111 -9.84 18.43 -4.45
N LEU A 112 -8.87 17.71 -3.93
CA LEU A 112 -7.51 17.67 -4.43
C LEU A 112 -7.40 16.78 -5.67
N LYS A 113 -6.43 17.06 -6.55
CA LYS A 113 -6.22 16.35 -7.81
C LYS A 113 -5.22 15.20 -7.67
N TYR A 114 -4.28 15.32 -6.74
CA TYR A 114 -3.14 14.44 -6.63
C TYR A 114 -2.89 13.98 -5.20
N ILE A 115 -2.28 12.80 -5.06
CA ILE A 115 -1.74 12.28 -3.80
C ILE A 115 -0.27 11.94 -4.04
N ILE A 116 0.63 12.41 -3.19
CA ILE A 116 2.01 11.93 -3.07
C ILE A 116 2.05 11.02 -1.86
N SER A 117 2.33 9.74 -2.08
CA SER A 117 2.57 8.78 -1.00
C SER A 117 4.06 8.65 -0.73
N SER A 118 4.43 8.51 0.54
CA SER A 118 5.82 8.38 0.97
C SER A 118 6.03 7.27 1.99
N ILE A 119 7.08 6.48 1.79
CA ILE A 119 7.51 5.40 2.71
C ILE A 119 9.00 5.61 3.02
N ASP A 120 9.38 5.47 4.30
CA ASP A 120 10.77 5.57 4.73
C ASP A 120 11.63 4.44 4.12
N SER A 121 12.72 4.80 3.46
CA SER A 121 13.67 3.84 2.89
C SER A 121 14.66 3.28 3.92
N LYS A 122 14.61 3.74 5.19
CA LYS A 122 15.57 3.43 6.27
C LYS A 122 17.01 3.92 6.00
N LYS A 123 17.20 4.85 5.03
CA LYS A 123 18.50 5.41 4.64
C LYS A 123 18.40 6.92 4.38
N ASP A 124 17.70 7.67 5.25
CA ASP A 124 17.43 9.11 5.16
C ASP A 124 16.63 9.57 3.93
N ASP A 125 16.32 8.66 3.02
CA ASP A 125 15.50 8.93 1.84
C ASP A 125 14.06 8.42 2.03
N LEU A 126 13.19 8.88 1.17
CA LEU A 126 11.81 8.42 1.03
C LEU A 126 11.64 7.73 -0.32
N PHE A 127 10.94 6.59 -0.33
CA PHE A 127 10.28 6.13 -1.53
C PHE A 127 9.03 6.96 -1.71
N VAL A 128 8.86 7.58 -2.87
CA VAL A 128 7.69 8.41 -3.19
C VAL A 128 7.08 7.99 -4.51
N GLN A 129 5.77 8.16 -4.61
CA GLN A 129 5.06 8.00 -5.88
C GLN A 129 3.90 8.96 -5.95
N LEU A 130 3.67 9.51 -7.14
CA LEU A 130 2.60 10.45 -7.43
C LEU A 130 1.42 9.74 -8.08
N PHE A 131 0.23 9.97 -7.52
CA PHE A 131 -1.04 9.44 -8.01
C PHE A 131 -2.00 10.56 -8.36
N LYS A 132 -2.67 10.44 -9.51
CA LYS A 132 -3.80 11.27 -9.88
C LYS A 132 -5.08 10.64 -9.33
N ILE A 133 -5.96 11.47 -8.74
CA ILE A 133 -7.26 11.05 -8.24
C ILE A 133 -8.26 11.01 -9.40
N ASN A 134 -8.99 9.91 -9.50
CA ASN A 134 -10.08 9.77 -10.43
C ASN A 134 -11.41 10.03 -9.73
N TYR A 135 -12.10 11.07 -10.16
CA TYR A 135 -13.40 11.47 -9.63
C TYR A 135 -14.58 10.81 -10.34
N THR A 136 -14.34 10.17 -11.48
CA THR A 136 -15.43 9.53 -12.24
C THR A 136 -15.86 8.24 -11.54
N LYS A 137 -17.18 8.02 -11.48
CA LYS A 137 -17.76 6.79 -10.88
C LYS A 137 -17.69 5.57 -11.82
N ASN A 138 -17.19 5.76 -13.04
CA ASN A 138 -17.14 4.69 -14.04
C ASN A 138 -15.96 3.75 -13.76
N LYS A 139 -16.12 2.46 -14.02
CA LYS A 139 -15.21 1.29 -14.01
C LYS A 139 -13.67 1.53 -14.04
N LEU A 140 -13.22 2.67 -13.59
CA LEU A 140 -11.82 3.06 -13.53
C LEU A 140 -11.31 2.97 -12.09
N SER A 141 -10.03 2.75 -11.93
CA SER A 141 -9.40 2.82 -10.63
C SER A 141 -9.57 4.21 -10.00
N PRO A 142 -9.81 4.30 -8.68
CA PRO A 142 -9.94 5.58 -7.99
C PRO A 142 -8.66 6.40 -7.99
N ILE A 143 -7.52 5.77 -8.22
CA ILE A 143 -6.20 6.41 -8.39
C ILE A 143 -5.50 5.86 -9.62
N VAL A 144 -4.63 6.68 -10.21
CA VAL A 144 -3.75 6.31 -11.33
C VAL A 144 -2.34 6.77 -11.00
N ALA A 145 -1.37 5.85 -11.02
CA ALA A 145 0.03 6.21 -10.86
C ALA A 145 0.50 6.99 -12.08
N ILE A 146 1.00 8.20 -11.88
CA ILE A 146 1.49 9.09 -12.95
C ILE A 146 2.99 9.35 -12.88
N SER A 147 3.67 8.83 -11.85
CA SER A 147 5.13 8.72 -11.80
C SER A 147 5.57 7.28 -11.58
N ASN A 148 6.84 7.00 -11.83
CA ASN A 148 7.50 5.82 -11.28
C ASN A 148 7.67 5.97 -9.76
N ILE A 149 8.19 4.92 -9.11
CA ILE A 149 8.61 5.03 -7.72
C ILE A 149 9.99 5.70 -7.73
N ASP A 150 10.05 6.86 -7.11
CA ASP A 150 11.28 7.63 -6.96
C ASP A 150 11.85 7.48 -5.55
N THR A 151 13.16 7.68 -5.42
CA THR A 151 13.84 7.76 -4.13
C THR A 151 14.38 9.17 -3.95
N ILE A 152 13.86 9.91 -3.00
CA ILE A 152 14.23 11.30 -2.77
C ILE A 152 14.58 11.56 -1.31
N LYS A 153 15.51 12.49 -1.07
CA LYS A 153 15.66 13.11 0.24
C LYS A 153 14.51 14.12 0.47
N ILE A 154 14.05 14.23 1.71
CA ILE A 154 12.90 15.09 2.01
C ILE A 154 13.19 16.57 1.64
N GLU A 155 14.44 17.03 1.75
CA GLU A 155 14.88 18.39 1.39
C GLU A 155 14.73 18.67 -0.11
N LYS A 156 14.68 17.62 -0.95
CA LYS A 156 14.48 17.73 -2.40
C LYS A 156 13.01 17.70 -2.82
N LEU A 157 12.08 17.75 -1.87
CA LEU A 157 10.65 17.68 -2.16
C LEU A 157 10.19 18.84 -3.07
N ASN A 158 10.73 20.06 -2.89
CA ASN A 158 10.45 21.19 -3.78
C ASN A 158 10.82 20.89 -5.24
N ASN A 159 11.97 20.22 -5.46
CA ASN A 159 12.39 19.83 -6.80
C ASN A 159 11.44 18.77 -7.40
N TYR A 160 10.94 17.85 -6.56
CA TYR A 160 9.96 16.85 -7.00
C TYR A 160 8.66 17.51 -7.49
N PHE A 161 8.17 18.53 -6.78
CA PHE A 161 7.02 19.33 -7.20
C PHE A 161 7.27 20.05 -8.52
N ALA A 162 8.45 20.64 -8.69
CA ALA A 162 8.83 21.35 -9.91
C ALA A 162 8.92 20.41 -11.12
N ILE A 163 9.56 19.24 -10.98
CA ILE A 163 9.72 18.24 -12.05
C ILE A 163 8.34 17.77 -12.57
N HIS A 164 7.37 17.59 -11.65
CA HIS A 164 6.03 17.12 -12.00
C HIS A 164 5.03 18.25 -12.28
N ASN A 165 5.46 19.52 -12.31
CA ASN A 165 4.62 20.71 -12.52
C ASN A 165 3.39 20.74 -11.57
N LEU A 166 3.59 20.41 -10.29
CA LEU A 166 2.51 20.30 -9.31
C LEU A 166 2.18 21.65 -8.67
N ILE A 167 0.88 21.91 -8.54
CA ILE A 167 0.36 23.05 -7.78
C ILE A 167 0.11 22.57 -6.34
N LEU A 168 0.73 23.22 -5.36
CA LEU A 168 0.71 22.83 -3.95
C LEU A 168 -0.70 22.61 -3.40
N THR A 169 -1.62 23.52 -3.75
CA THR A 169 -3.01 23.48 -3.29
C THR A 169 -3.83 22.32 -3.88
N GLU A 170 -3.28 21.59 -4.84
CA GLU A 170 -3.95 20.47 -5.52
C GLU A 170 -3.43 19.09 -5.04
N VAL A 171 -2.46 19.05 -4.15
CA VAL A 171 -1.74 17.84 -3.72
C VAL A 171 -2.00 17.54 -2.25
N LEU A 172 -2.28 16.27 -1.93
CA LEU A 172 -2.22 15.72 -0.58
C LEU A 172 -0.93 14.92 -0.42
N PHE A 173 -0.11 15.25 0.55
CA PHE A 173 1.05 14.45 0.94
C PHE A 173 0.66 13.50 2.08
N VAL A 174 0.98 12.19 1.94
CA VAL A 174 0.61 11.14 2.90
C VAL A 174 1.78 10.21 3.17
N GLY A 175 1.94 9.78 4.41
CA GLY A 175 2.95 8.79 4.80
C GLY A 175 4.08 9.36 5.65
N HIS A 176 5.24 8.73 5.56
CA HIS A 176 6.40 9.07 6.38
C HIS A 176 6.89 10.49 6.13
N LYS A 177 7.36 11.11 7.20
CA LYS A 177 7.90 12.49 7.20
C LYS A 177 6.90 13.56 6.74
N SER A 178 5.59 13.32 6.83
CA SER A 178 4.55 14.29 6.46
C SER A 178 4.70 15.63 7.18
N ASN A 179 4.99 15.63 8.49
CA ASN A 179 5.22 16.86 9.25
C ASN A 179 6.47 17.61 8.77
N MET A 180 7.54 16.89 8.40
CA MET A 180 8.73 17.51 7.82
C MET A 180 8.44 18.12 6.45
N ALA A 181 7.66 17.43 5.63
CA ALA A 181 7.22 17.94 4.33
C ALA A 181 6.47 19.26 4.47
N LYS A 182 5.57 19.38 5.47
CA LYS A 182 4.84 20.61 5.78
C LYS A 182 5.76 21.75 6.21
N ASN A 183 6.83 21.44 6.94
CA ASN A 183 7.82 22.46 7.36
C ASN A 183 8.70 22.95 6.21
N ILE A 184 8.94 22.09 5.20
CA ILE A 184 9.76 22.42 4.02
C ILE A 184 8.93 23.16 2.97
N ILE A 185 7.66 22.80 2.82
CA ILE A 185 6.73 23.40 1.87
C ILE A 185 5.58 24.01 2.65
N GLU A 186 5.61 25.33 2.79
CA GLU A 186 4.54 26.08 3.42
C GLU A 186 3.21 25.88 2.68
N ASN A 187 2.12 25.74 3.43
CA ASN A 187 0.76 25.49 2.90
C ASN A 187 0.58 24.16 2.11
N LEU A 188 1.51 23.21 2.22
CA LEU A 188 1.29 21.87 1.70
C LEU A 188 0.16 21.17 2.47
N ASN A 189 -0.82 20.62 1.74
CA ASN A 189 -1.82 19.76 2.36
C ASN A 189 -1.17 18.44 2.76
N VAL A 190 -1.20 18.16 4.05
CA VAL A 190 -0.69 16.92 4.64
C VAL A 190 -1.86 16.17 5.26
N SER A 191 -1.91 14.85 5.07
CA SER A 191 -2.97 14.04 5.65
C SER A 191 -2.96 14.14 7.17
N ASN A 192 -4.12 14.49 7.73
CA ASN A 192 -4.37 14.55 9.17
C ASN A 192 -4.77 13.20 9.75
N ASN A 193 -5.12 12.24 8.89
CA ASN A 193 -5.46 10.90 9.33
C ASN A 193 -4.22 10.18 9.84
N SER A 194 -4.42 9.25 10.75
CA SER A 194 -3.40 8.37 11.35
C SER A 194 -2.63 7.51 10.33
N THR A 195 -2.91 7.66 9.05
CA THR A 195 -2.33 6.91 7.93
C THR A 195 -0.92 7.43 7.61
N GLN A 196 -0.01 7.26 8.57
CA GLN A 196 1.41 7.58 8.32
C GLN A 196 2.18 6.43 7.71
N HIS A 197 1.56 5.23 7.66
CA HIS A 197 2.19 4.01 7.17
C HIS A 197 1.23 3.26 6.24
N PRO A 198 1.75 2.52 5.23
CA PRO A 198 0.94 1.56 4.50
C PRO A 198 0.31 0.56 5.45
N ASP A 199 -0.94 0.25 5.20
CA ASP A 199 -1.68 -0.77 5.91
C ASP A 199 -2.51 -1.65 4.96
N SER A 200 -3.01 -2.75 5.48
CA SER A 200 -3.84 -3.67 4.72
C SER A 200 -5.22 -3.12 4.35
N LEU A 201 -5.69 -2.06 5.01
CA LEU A 201 -6.94 -1.36 4.64
C LEU A 201 -6.85 -0.77 3.24
N GLY A 202 -5.77 -0.03 2.96
CA GLY A 202 -5.53 0.57 1.66
C GLY A 202 -5.31 -0.49 0.58
N VAL A 203 -4.48 -1.50 0.88
CA VAL A 203 -4.24 -2.65 -0.01
C VAL A 203 -5.55 -3.37 -0.33
N GLY A 204 -6.36 -3.70 0.66
CA GLY A 204 -7.61 -4.40 0.50
C GLY A 204 -8.67 -3.61 -0.26
N LYS A 205 -8.83 -2.32 0.04
CA LYS A 205 -9.74 -1.42 -0.67
C LYS A 205 -9.38 -1.31 -2.14
N LEU A 206 -8.08 -1.18 -2.45
CA LEU A 206 -7.61 -1.06 -3.84
C LEU A 206 -7.80 -2.38 -4.59
N ALA A 207 -7.45 -3.52 -3.98
CA ALA A 207 -7.69 -4.83 -4.53
C ALA A 207 -9.18 -5.09 -4.79
N SER A 208 -10.04 -4.78 -3.81
CA SER A 208 -11.49 -4.90 -3.95
C SER A 208 -12.03 -4.06 -5.11
N CYS A 209 -11.55 -2.83 -5.26
CA CYS A 209 -11.93 -1.95 -6.36
C CYS A 209 -11.55 -2.55 -7.72
N ILE A 210 -10.35 -3.09 -7.85
CA ILE A 210 -9.85 -3.75 -9.08
C ILE A 210 -10.74 -4.97 -9.42
N ILE A 211 -10.99 -5.81 -8.43
CA ILE A 211 -11.79 -7.04 -8.61
C ILE A 211 -13.24 -6.71 -8.97
N SER A 212 -13.88 -5.84 -8.18
CA SER A 212 -15.31 -5.51 -8.34
C SER A 212 -15.61 -4.80 -9.65
N ASN A 213 -14.71 -3.93 -10.10
CA ASN A 213 -14.86 -3.17 -11.34
C ASN A 213 -14.28 -3.90 -12.56
N LYS A 214 -13.73 -5.12 -12.39
CA LYS A 214 -13.06 -5.89 -13.43
C LYS A 214 -11.99 -5.07 -14.16
N ILE A 215 -11.22 -4.27 -13.41
CA ILE A 215 -10.13 -3.47 -13.96
C ILE A 215 -9.02 -4.42 -14.37
N SER A 216 -8.55 -4.30 -15.62
CA SER A 216 -7.39 -5.08 -16.06
C SER A 216 -6.16 -4.65 -15.26
N ILE A 217 -5.56 -5.60 -14.55
CA ILE A 217 -4.34 -5.37 -13.73
C ILE A 217 -3.21 -4.82 -14.60
N ASN A 218 -3.07 -5.31 -15.84
CA ASN A 218 -2.04 -4.84 -16.78
C ASN A 218 -2.20 -3.36 -17.20
N LYS A 219 -3.35 -2.75 -16.95
CA LYS A 219 -3.60 -1.32 -17.17
C LYS A 219 -3.31 -0.48 -15.92
N THR A 220 -2.89 -1.10 -14.83
CA THR A 220 -2.50 -0.42 -13.61
C THR A 220 -0.98 -0.55 -13.41
N ASN A 221 -0.32 0.52 -13.01
CA ASN A 221 1.13 0.49 -12.73
C ASN A 221 1.42 0.14 -11.26
N TYR A 222 0.42 -0.36 -10.50
CA TYR A 222 0.52 -0.58 -9.07
C TYR A 222 -0.12 -1.89 -8.59
N ALA A 223 -0.68 -2.72 -9.49
CA ALA A 223 -1.23 -4.03 -9.15
C ALA A 223 -0.65 -5.13 -10.06
N PHE A 224 -0.52 -6.34 -9.53
CA PHE A 224 0.14 -7.48 -10.18
C PHE A 224 -0.66 -8.76 -9.97
N GLU A 225 -0.82 -9.58 -11.00
CA GLU A 225 -1.47 -10.90 -10.91
C GLU A 225 -0.68 -11.91 -10.08
N LYS A 226 0.64 -11.71 -10.00
CA LYS A 226 1.55 -12.54 -9.19
C LYS A 226 2.24 -11.68 -8.15
N PHE A 227 2.48 -12.24 -6.98
CA PHE A 227 3.25 -11.57 -5.95
C PHE A 227 4.68 -11.36 -6.43
N LYS A 228 5.08 -10.11 -6.58
CA LYS A 228 6.42 -9.72 -6.98
C LYS A 228 6.93 -8.62 -6.05
N PRO A 229 8.07 -8.83 -5.36
CA PRO A 229 8.64 -7.79 -4.52
C PRO A 229 9.00 -6.55 -5.35
N ILE A 230 8.66 -5.38 -4.84
CA ILE A 230 9.05 -4.10 -5.43
C ILE A 230 10.29 -3.60 -4.68
N TYR A 231 11.43 -3.69 -5.33
CA TYR A 231 12.69 -3.14 -4.83
C TYR A 231 12.95 -1.82 -5.54
N ALA A 232 12.66 -0.71 -4.88
CA ALA A 232 12.92 0.62 -5.41
C ALA A 232 14.42 0.99 -5.36
N ARG A 233 15.23 0.18 -4.67
CA ARG A 233 16.71 0.19 -4.73
C ARG A 233 17.24 -1.21 -5.01
N ALA A 234 18.33 -1.30 -5.79
CA ALA A 234 19.09 -2.52 -5.89
C ALA A 234 19.64 -2.92 -4.50
N ALA A 235 19.63 -4.22 -4.20
CA ALA A 235 20.25 -4.74 -2.98
C ALA A 235 21.74 -4.36 -3.00
N GLN A 236 22.19 -3.58 -2.02
CA GLN A 236 23.63 -3.37 -1.82
C GLN A 236 24.18 -4.63 -1.17
N ILE A 237 24.89 -5.43 -1.94
CA ILE A 237 25.70 -6.53 -1.40
C ILE A 237 26.95 -5.86 -0.81
N ASN A 238 27.00 -5.71 0.51
CA ASN A 238 28.26 -5.42 1.18
C ASN A 238 29.11 -6.69 1.08
N LEU A 239 29.94 -6.77 0.08
CA LEU A 239 31.07 -7.72 0.07
C LEU A 239 31.99 -7.28 1.22
N LYS A 240 32.01 -8.06 2.30
CA LYS A 240 33.03 -7.97 3.35
C LYS A 240 34.30 -8.61 2.84
#